data_6a4494d54630a0e8e74f3ce8509f5422
#
_entry.id   6a4494d54630a0e8e74f3ce8509f5422
#
_cell.length_a   1.000
_cell.length_b   1.000
_cell.length_c   1.000
_cell.angle_alpha   90.00
_cell.angle_beta   90.00
_cell.angle_gamma   90.00
#
_symmetry.space_group_name_H-M   'P 1'
#
loop_
_entity.id
_entity.type
_entity.pdbx_description
1 polymer ?
#
loop_
_entity_poly.entity_id
_entity_poly.type
_entity_poly.pdbx_seq_one_letter_code
_entity_poly.pdbx_strand_id
1 'polypeptide(L)'
;MPGLDIIAAVVELSAAEVELTAVDRREFRLSEALRGVTEEYDYILIDCPPSLGLLTVNALCAANTVLVPLQCEFFALEGLSQLMRTIETVRAGLNQQLVMQGIVLTMYDNRNKLSEQVANDVRAHLGKVVYHTVIPRNVRVSEAPSFGKPVLMYDLNCAGSQAYVALAAELLNREKEAA
;
A
#
# COMPACT_ATOMS: atom_id res chain seq x y z
N MET A 1 -18.69 8.28 -1.17
CA MET A 1 -18.55 8.45 -2.64
C MET A 1 -19.32 7.30 -3.28
N PRO A 2 -20.05 7.50 -4.36
CA PRO A 2 -20.66 6.39 -5.07
C PRO A 2 -19.60 5.37 -5.52
N GLY A 3 -19.87 4.07 -5.34
CA GLY A 3 -18.95 3.00 -5.71
C GLY A 3 -17.71 2.85 -4.79
N LEU A 4 -17.73 3.44 -3.61
CA LEU A 4 -16.67 3.27 -2.60
C LEU A 4 -17.31 2.85 -1.27
N ASP A 5 -17.04 1.63 -0.84
CA ASP A 5 -17.41 1.10 0.46
C ASP A 5 -16.17 0.99 1.36
N ILE A 6 -16.34 1.08 2.66
CA ILE A 6 -15.24 1.08 3.63
C ILE A 6 -15.57 0.12 4.76
N ILE A 7 -14.64 -0.80 5.02
CA ILE A 7 -14.64 -1.60 6.24
C ILE A 7 -13.63 -0.95 7.20
N ALA A 8 -14.15 -0.30 8.24
CA ALA A 8 -13.30 0.36 9.22
C ALA A 8 -12.69 -0.66 10.19
N ALA A 9 -11.39 -0.53 10.44
CA ALA A 9 -10.74 -1.23 11.54
C ALA A 9 -11.18 -0.61 12.87
N VAL A 10 -11.47 -1.47 13.85
CA VAL A 10 -11.75 -1.08 15.23
C VAL A 10 -10.54 -1.38 16.11
N VAL A 11 -10.48 -0.76 17.30
CA VAL A 11 -9.33 -0.90 18.20
C VAL A 11 -9.10 -2.37 18.59
N GLU A 12 -10.16 -3.15 18.70
CA GLU A 12 -10.16 -4.57 19.00
C GLU A 12 -9.42 -5.42 17.95
N LEU A 13 -9.30 -4.94 16.72
CA LEU A 13 -8.54 -5.65 15.68
C LEU A 13 -7.07 -5.86 16.07
N SER A 14 -6.50 -4.98 16.90
CA SER A 14 -5.13 -5.17 17.41
C SER A 14 -5.01 -6.40 18.33
N ALA A 15 -6.10 -6.78 19.01
CA ALA A 15 -6.14 -7.98 19.84
C ALA A 15 -6.16 -9.27 19.00
N ALA A 16 -6.61 -9.18 17.74
CA ALA A 16 -6.67 -10.33 16.83
C ALA A 16 -5.29 -10.95 16.57
N GLU A 17 -4.19 -10.18 16.65
CA GLU A 17 -2.84 -10.75 16.56
C GLU A 17 -2.55 -11.78 17.65
N VAL A 18 -3.07 -11.56 18.84
CA VAL A 18 -2.92 -12.49 20.00
C VAL A 18 -3.94 -13.62 19.92
N GLU A 19 -5.20 -13.29 19.66
CA GLU A 19 -6.30 -14.26 19.60
C GLU A 19 -6.11 -15.29 18.47
N LEU A 20 -5.63 -14.86 17.32
CA LEU A 20 -5.40 -15.75 16.19
C LEU A 20 -4.21 -16.70 16.39
N THR A 21 -3.33 -16.49 17.37
CA THR A 21 -2.16 -17.36 17.57
C THR A 21 -2.51 -18.83 17.79
N ALA A 22 -3.66 -19.11 18.42
CA ALA A 22 -4.16 -20.44 18.71
C ALA A 22 -5.15 -20.98 17.67
N VAL A 23 -5.38 -20.24 16.59
CA VAL A 23 -6.39 -20.60 15.57
C VAL A 23 -5.71 -21.25 14.38
N ASP A 24 -6.27 -22.37 13.93
CA ASP A 24 -5.82 -23.04 12.72
C ASP A 24 -6.01 -22.14 11.50
N ARG A 25 -5.04 -22.21 10.56
CA ARG A 25 -5.05 -21.40 9.33
C ARG A 25 -5.20 -19.90 9.59
N ARG A 26 -4.62 -19.44 10.67
CA ARG A 26 -4.68 -18.03 11.14
C ARG A 26 -4.23 -17.02 10.10
N GLU A 27 -3.38 -17.40 9.16
CA GLU A 27 -2.85 -16.57 8.08
C GLU A 27 -3.90 -16.28 6.99
N PHE A 28 -4.98 -17.05 6.92
CA PHE A 28 -5.99 -17.01 5.84
C PHE A 28 -7.34 -16.44 6.29
N ARG A 29 -7.47 -15.92 7.52
CA ARG A 29 -8.74 -15.44 8.05
C ARG A 29 -9.35 -14.30 7.24
N LEU A 30 -8.51 -13.36 6.80
CA LEU A 30 -8.98 -12.27 5.96
C LEU A 30 -9.38 -12.78 4.56
N SER A 31 -8.59 -13.66 3.97
CA SER A 31 -8.93 -14.29 2.68
C SER A 31 -10.25 -15.05 2.74
N GLU A 32 -10.51 -15.77 3.83
CA GLU A 32 -11.77 -16.47 4.05
C GLU A 32 -12.95 -15.51 4.22
N ALA A 33 -12.75 -14.41 4.96
CA ALA A 33 -13.78 -13.39 5.17
C ALA A 33 -14.16 -12.64 3.87
N LEU A 34 -13.20 -12.41 2.99
CA LEU A 34 -13.41 -11.70 1.72
C LEU A 34 -13.99 -12.57 0.60
N ARG A 35 -14.05 -13.89 0.76
CA ARG A 35 -14.39 -14.84 -0.30
C ARG A 35 -15.73 -14.58 -1.00
N GLY A 36 -16.72 -13.95 -0.30
CA GLY A 36 -18.02 -13.61 -0.89
C GLY A 36 -18.09 -12.19 -1.44
N VAL A 37 -17.05 -11.39 -1.23
CA VAL A 37 -17.05 -9.95 -1.51
C VAL A 37 -16.22 -9.62 -2.77
N THR A 38 -15.23 -10.45 -3.09
CA THR A 38 -14.26 -10.17 -4.16
C THR A 38 -14.88 -10.03 -5.56
N GLU A 39 -16.03 -10.65 -5.82
CA GLU A 39 -16.71 -10.57 -7.11
C GLU A 39 -17.59 -9.31 -7.27
N GLU A 40 -17.80 -8.56 -6.18
CA GLU A 40 -18.68 -7.38 -6.18
C GLU A 40 -17.88 -6.07 -6.46
N TYR A 41 -16.55 -6.13 -6.42
CA TYR A 41 -15.70 -4.94 -6.53
C TYR A 41 -14.60 -5.10 -7.59
N ASP A 42 -14.36 -4.03 -8.35
CA ASP A 42 -13.23 -3.97 -9.30
C ASP A 42 -11.87 -3.96 -8.55
N TYR A 43 -11.82 -3.32 -7.38
CA TYR A 43 -10.62 -3.21 -6.52
C TYR A 43 -10.98 -3.35 -5.06
N ILE A 44 -10.16 -4.08 -4.32
CA ILE A 44 -10.17 -4.14 -2.86
C ILE A 44 -8.80 -3.68 -2.36
N LEU A 45 -8.76 -2.55 -1.67
CA LEU A 45 -7.54 -2.00 -1.09
C LEU A 45 -7.46 -2.36 0.39
N ILE A 46 -6.40 -3.04 0.80
CA ILE A 46 -6.16 -3.43 2.18
C ILE A 46 -5.05 -2.56 2.74
N ASP A 47 -5.41 -1.59 3.58
CA ASP A 47 -4.44 -0.76 4.29
C ASP A 47 -3.84 -1.56 5.45
N CYS A 48 -2.51 -1.64 5.50
CA CYS A 48 -1.78 -2.46 6.44
C CYS A 48 -0.96 -1.61 7.41
N PRO A 49 -0.84 -2.01 8.68
CA PRO A 49 0.06 -1.37 9.61
C PRO A 49 1.53 -1.53 9.17
N PRO A 50 2.45 -0.67 9.61
CA PRO A 50 3.87 -0.79 9.27
C PRO A 50 4.57 -1.99 9.91
N SER A 51 3.89 -2.71 10.80
CA SER A 51 4.39 -3.95 11.41
C SER A 51 4.30 -5.12 10.45
N LEU A 52 5.25 -6.06 10.53
CA LEU A 52 5.23 -7.32 9.78
C LEU A 52 4.59 -8.45 10.61
N GLY A 53 3.50 -8.12 11.33
CA GLY A 53 2.75 -9.03 12.19
C GLY A 53 1.75 -9.91 11.41
N LEU A 54 0.94 -10.65 12.18
CA LEU A 54 -0.03 -11.61 11.64
C LEU A 54 -1.12 -10.91 10.80
N LEU A 55 -1.49 -9.67 11.12
CA LEU A 55 -2.46 -8.90 10.33
C LEU A 55 -1.91 -8.59 8.94
N THR A 56 -0.64 -8.19 8.85
CA THR A 56 0.02 -7.95 7.56
C THR A 56 0.15 -9.24 6.74
N VAL A 57 0.47 -10.36 7.40
CA VAL A 57 0.51 -11.67 6.71
C VAL A 57 -0.88 -12.04 6.19
N ASN A 58 -1.95 -11.83 6.96
CA ASN A 58 -3.33 -12.04 6.49
C ASN A 58 -3.66 -11.20 5.24
N ALA A 59 -3.26 -9.92 5.24
CA ALA A 59 -3.45 -9.06 4.07
C ALA A 59 -2.69 -9.59 2.84
N LEU A 60 -1.43 -9.98 3.00
CA LEU A 60 -0.62 -10.55 1.93
C LEU A 60 -1.16 -11.90 1.42
N CYS A 61 -1.77 -12.72 2.30
CA CYS A 61 -2.41 -13.97 1.90
C CYS A 61 -3.72 -13.74 1.13
N ALA A 62 -4.42 -12.64 1.40
CA ALA A 62 -5.68 -12.29 0.75
C ALA A 62 -5.50 -11.51 -0.56
N ALA A 63 -4.36 -10.83 -0.72
CA ALA A 63 -4.11 -9.93 -1.84
C ALA A 63 -3.61 -10.67 -3.10
N ASN A 64 -3.91 -10.10 -4.26
CA ASN A 64 -3.30 -10.49 -5.54
C ASN A 64 -1.97 -9.77 -5.75
N THR A 65 -1.92 -8.49 -5.36
CA THR A 65 -0.77 -7.63 -5.59
C THR A 65 -0.42 -6.79 -4.36
N VAL A 66 0.82 -6.32 -4.30
CA VAL A 66 1.32 -5.43 -3.25
C VAL A 66 1.80 -4.12 -3.87
N LEU A 67 1.19 -3.02 -3.47
CA LEU A 67 1.66 -1.66 -3.74
C LEU A 67 2.33 -1.12 -2.48
N VAL A 68 3.59 -0.70 -2.59
CA VAL A 68 4.40 -0.22 -1.45
C VAL A 68 4.56 1.29 -1.50
N PRO A 69 3.88 2.05 -0.63
CA PRO A 69 4.21 3.46 -0.43
C PRO A 69 5.52 3.57 0.37
N LEU A 70 6.53 4.19 -0.22
CA LEU A 70 7.85 4.35 0.37
C LEU A 70 8.15 5.83 0.62
N GLN A 71 8.32 6.21 1.88
CA GLN A 71 8.74 7.56 2.22
C GLN A 71 10.22 7.77 1.86
N CYS A 72 10.54 8.92 1.24
CA CYS A 72 11.91 9.25 0.83
C CYS A 72 12.75 9.74 2.03
N GLU A 73 13.00 8.84 2.98
CA GLU A 73 13.75 9.11 4.22
C GLU A 73 14.89 8.10 4.42
N PHE A 74 15.81 8.37 5.35
CA PHE A 74 17.08 7.66 5.51
C PHE A 74 16.93 6.12 5.64
N PHE A 75 15.98 5.65 6.41
CA PHE A 75 15.76 4.20 6.64
C PHE A 75 14.87 3.52 5.59
N ALA A 76 14.50 4.21 4.52
CA ALA A 76 13.58 3.70 3.52
C ALA A 76 14.03 2.38 2.89
N LEU A 77 15.30 2.28 2.49
CA LEU A 77 15.85 1.08 1.84
C LEU A 77 15.95 -0.12 2.80
N GLU A 78 16.25 0.12 4.06
CA GLU A 78 16.30 -0.94 5.07
C GLU A 78 14.91 -1.53 5.32
N GLY A 79 13.92 -0.67 5.58
CA GLY A 79 12.52 -1.09 5.75
C GLY A 79 11.97 -1.81 4.53
N LEU A 80 12.28 -1.30 3.33
CA LEU A 80 11.90 -1.94 2.07
C LEU A 80 12.51 -3.34 1.94
N SER A 81 13.77 -3.51 2.27
CA SER A 81 14.47 -4.81 2.23
C SER A 81 13.82 -5.84 3.16
N GLN A 82 13.41 -5.43 4.36
CA GLN A 82 12.69 -6.30 5.30
C GLN A 82 11.31 -6.70 4.75
N LEU A 83 10.56 -5.73 4.20
CA LEU A 83 9.25 -6.00 3.60
C LEU A 83 9.38 -6.97 2.40
N MET A 84 10.37 -6.78 1.53
CA MET A 84 10.60 -7.66 0.38
C MET A 84 10.84 -9.10 0.81
N ARG A 85 11.64 -9.33 1.85
CA ARG A 85 11.85 -10.69 2.42
C ARG A 85 10.55 -11.30 2.93
N THR A 86 9.71 -10.51 3.58
CA THR A 86 8.41 -10.99 4.07
C THR A 86 7.50 -11.37 2.91
N ILE A 87 7.43 -10.55 1.85
CA ILE A 87 6.65 -10.85 0.64
C ILE A 87 7.15 -12.16 0.00
N GLU A 88 8.46 -12.34 -0.12
CA GLU A 88 9.06 -13.57 -0.67
C GLU A 88 8.71 -14.80 0.18
N THR A 89 8.74 -14.69 1.50
CA THR A 89 8.35 -15.76 2.42
C THR A 89 6.87 -16.13 2.25
N VAL A 90 5.99 -15.14 2.17
CA VAL A 90 4.56 -15.36 1.91
C VAL A 90 4.33 -16.03 0.54
N ARG A 91 5.01 -15.55 -0.51
CA ARG A 91 4.94 -16.14 -1.84
C ARG A 91 5.39 -17.61 -1.86
N ALA A 92 6.46 -17.92 -1.15
CA ALA A 92 7.02 -19.28 -1.15
C ALA A 92 6.13 -20.29 -0.44
N GLY A 93 5.37 -19.89 0.59
CA GLY A 93 4.65 -20.83 1.45
C GLY A 93 3.14 -20.65 1.54
N LEU A 94 2.62 -19.45 1.37
CA LEU A 94 1.25 -19.12 1.69
C LEU A 94 0.43 -18.60 0.48
N ASN A 95 1.00 -17.72 -0.34
CA ASN A 95 0.32 -17.13 -1.50
C ASN A 95 1.26 -17.03 -2.71
N GLN A 96 1.36 -18.10 -3.50
CA GLN A 96 2.27 -18.20 -4.64
C GLN A 96 1.91 -17.22 -5.79
N GLN A 97 0.68 -16.71 -5.81
CA GLN A 97 0.20 -15.78 -6.84
C GLN A 97 0.45 -14.33 -6.50
N LEU A 98 0.94 -14.02 -5.28
CA LEU A 98 1.20 -12.66 -4.86
C LEU A 98 2.26 -12.00 -5.73
N VAL A 99 1.93 -10.86 -6.34
CA VAL A 99 2.83 -10.12 -7.24
C VAL A 99 3.14 -8.73 -6.64
N MET A 100 4.38 -8.28 -6.84
CA MET A 100 4.73 -6.89 -6.57
C MET A 100 4.15 -5.98 -7.65
N GLN A 101 3.12 -5.20 -7.32
CA GLN A 101 2.50 -4.21 -8.21
C GLN A 101 3.46 -3.04 -8.46
N GLY A 102 4.12 -2.60 -7.40
CA GLY A 102 5.10 -1.55 -7.52
C GLY A 102 5.39 -0.80 -6.24
N ILE A 103 6.32 0.14 -6.34
CA ILE A 103 6.73 1.02 -5.25
C ILE A 103 6.44 2.45 -5.66
N VAL A 104 5.67 3.17 -4.84
CA VAL A 104 5.39 4.58 -5.02
C VAL A 104 6.16 5.42 -4.00
N LEU A 105 6.96 6.35 -4.49
CA LEU A 105 7.71 7.28 -3.65
C LEU A 105 6.74 8.32 -3.07
N THR A 106 6.73 8.45 -1.75
CA THR A 106 5.82 9.36 -1.03
C THR A 106 6.58 10.33 -0.15
N MET A 107 5.89 11.35 0.33
CA MET A 107 6.45 12.42 1.17
C MET A 107 7.71 13.06 0.56
N TYR A 108 7.77 13.05 -0.78
CA TYR A 108 8.90 13.60 -1.51
C TYR A 108 8.97 15.12 -1.37
N ASP A 109 10.11 15.64 -0.97
CA ASP A 109 10.40 17.08 -0.92
C ASP A 109 11.59 17.38 -1.83
N ASN A 110 11.34 18.05 -2.94
CA ASN A 110 12.36 18.44 -3.93
C ASN A 110 13.41 19.45 -3.39
N ARG A 111 13.15 20.07 -2.25
CA ARG A 111 14.09 20.95 -1.56
C ARG A 111 15.07 20.19 -0.66
N ASN A 112 14.78 18.90 -0.41
CA ASN A 112 15.57 18.04 0.46
C ASN A 112 16.45 17.09 -0.40
N LYS A 113 17.76 17.32 -0.38
CA LYS A 113 18.72 16.47 -1.12
C LYS A 113 18.66 14.99 -0.71
N LEU A 114 18.34 14.70 0.55
CA LEU A 114 18.18 13.32 1.01
C LEU A 114 17.01 12.63 0.30
N SER A 115 15.86 13.33 0.14
CA SER A 115 14.72 12.79 -0.59
C SER A 115 15.06 12.46 -2.04
N GLU A 116 15.82 13.32 -2.71
CA GLU A 116 16.30 13.12 -4.07
C GLU A 116 17.27 11.91 -4.14
N GLN A 117 18.22 11.84 -3.22
CA GLN A 117 19.19 10.74 -3.16
C GLN A 117 18.49 9.40 -2.95
N VAL A 118 17.58 9.30 -1.96
CA VAL A 118 16.80 8.08 -1.70
C VAL A 118 15.97 7.69 -2.93
N ALA A 119 15.31 8.64 -3.58
CA ALA A 119 14.53 8.37 -4.78
C ALA A 119 15.38 7.81 -5.93
N ASN A 120 16.58 8.37 -6.12
CA ASN A 120 17.52 7.91 -7.14
C ASN A 120 18.07 6.51 -6.82
N ASP A 121 18.43 6.25 -5.56
CA ASP A 121 18.93 4.95 -5.11
C ASP A 121 17.85 3.86 -5.28
N VAL A 122 16.60 4.13 -4.88
CA VAL A 122 15.48 3.21 -5.06
C VAL A 122 15.26 2.90 -6.54
N ARG A 123 15.25 3.92 -7.41
CA ARG A 123 15.10 3.73 -8.86
C ARG A 123 16.25 2.98 -9.49
N ALA A 124 17.48 3.25 -9.05
CA ALA A 124 18.67 2.58 -9.58
C ALA A 124 18.68 1.06 -9.24
N HIS A 125 18.20 0.69 -8.04
CA HIS A 125 18.19 -0.71 -7.60
C HIS A 125 16.98 -1.50 -8.05
N LEU A 126 15.79 -0.86 -8.14
CA LEU A 126 14.53 -1.54 -8.37
C LEU A 126 13.89 -1.22 -9.74
N GLY A 127 14.43 -0.24 -10.44
CA GLY A 127 14.09 0.02 -11.85
C GLY A 127 12.61 0.15 -12.13
N LYS A 128 12.08 -0.73 -13.00
CA LYS A 128 10.70 -0.68 -13.51
C LYS A 128 9.62 -0.90 -12.45
N VAL A 129 9.95 -1.48 -11.30
CA VAL A 129 8.98 -1.70 -10.21
C VAL A 129 8.60 -0.38 -9.54
N VAL A 130 9.45 0.65 -9.65
CA VAL A 130 9.16 1.97 -9.08
C VAL A 130 8.24 2.76 -10.02
N TYR A 131 7.17 3.34 -9.46
CA TYR A 131 6.28 4.22 -10.22
C TYR A 131 7.00 5.50 -10.64
N HIS A 132 6.68 6.01 -11.82
CA HIS A 132 7.16 7.33 -12.27
C HIS A 132 6.56 8.45 -11.43
N THR A 133 5.27 8.29 -11.12
CA THR A 133 4.54 9.22 -10.25
C THR A 133 5.11 9.23 -8.85
N VAL A 134 5.30 10.42 -8.29
CA VAL A 134 5.80 10.65 -6.94
C VAL A 134 4.75 11.45 -6.18
N ILE A 135 4.45 11.04 -4.95
CA ILE A 135 3.52 11.79 -4.08
C ILE A 135 4.34 12.81 -3.26
N PRO A 136 4.16 14.11 -3.50
CA PRO A 136 4.92 15.13 -2.78
C PRO A 136 4.45 15.27 -1.33
N ARG A 137 5.33 15.73 -0.46
CA ARG A 137 4.93 16.23 0.86
C ARG A 137 3.97 17.38 0.67
N ASN A 138 2.74 17.25 1.18
CA ASN A 138 1.68 18.23 0.96
C ASN A 138 0.78 18.38 2.19
N VAL A 139 0.64 19.62 2.68
CA VAL A 139 -0.14 19.92 3.88
C VAL A 139 -1.61 19.55 3.71
N ARG A 140 -2.19 19.75 2.52
CA ARG A 140 -3.60 19.42 2.24
C ARG A 140 -3.90 17.93 2.40
N VAL A 141 -2.95 17.06 2.03
CA VAL A 141 -3.05 15.61 2.25
C VAL A 141 -3.12 15.29 3.75
N SER A 142 -2.32 16.00 4.57
CA SER A 142 -2.30 15.80 6.03
C SER A 142 -3.51 16.39 6.74
N GLU A 143 -4.09 17.48 6.21
CA GLU A 143 -5.26 18.16 6.78
C GLU A 143 -6.58 17.43 6.48
N ALA A 144 -6.73 16.87 5.29
CA ALA A 144 -7.99 16.30 4.80
C ALA A 144 -8.64 15.29 5.76
N PRO A 145 -7.90 14.38 6.43
CA PRO A 145 -8.46 13.44 7.41
C PRO A 145 -9.12 14.13 8.60
N SER A 146 -8.60 15.29 9.05
CA SER A 146 -9.18 16.07 10.16
C SER A 146 -10.58 16.60 9.82
N PHE A 147 -10.91 16.67 8.55
CA PHE A 147 -12.24 17.07 8.05
C PHE A 147 -13.08 15.87 7.61
N GLY A 148 -12.63 14.64 7.85
CA GLY A 148 -13.31 13.41 7.44
C GLY A 148 -13.46 13.28 5.93
N LYS A 149 -12.56 13.86 5.15
CA LYS A 149 -12.62 13.88 3.69
C LYS A 149 -11.36 13.29 3.06
N PRO A 150 -11.51 12.54 1.95
CA PRO A 150 -10.34 12.25 1.11
C PRO A 150 -9.79 13.56 0.52
N VAL A 151 -8.48 13.62 0.29
CA VAL A 151 -7.83 14.83 -0.21
C VAL A 151 -8.43 15.32 -1.53
N LEU A 152 -8.87 14.42 -2.40
CA LEU A 152 -9.53 14.73 -3.68
C LEU A 152 -10.84 15.53 -3.50
N MET A 153 -11.55 15.31 -2.39
CA MET A 153 -12.77 16.06 -2.05
C MET A 153 -12.47 17.28 -1.19
N TYR A 154 -11.31 17.33 -0.54
CA TYR A 154 -10.89 18.45 0.29
C TYR A 154 -10.28 19.58 -0.54
N ASP A 155 -9.32 19.25 -1.40
CA ASP A 155 -8.67 20.19 -2.32
C ASP A 155 -8.16 19.44 -3.57
N LEU A 156 -8.99 19.38 -4.61
CA LEU A 156 -8.66 18.71 -5.85
C LEU A 156 -7.44 19.31 -6.57
N ASN A 157 -7.23 20.63 -6.42
CA ASN A 157 -6.19 21.36 -7.15
C ASN A 157 -4.82 21.32 -6.48
N CYS A 158 -4.71 20.83 -5.25
CA CYS A 158 -3.43 20.73 -4.59
C CYS A 158 -2.52 19.68 -5.26
N ALA A 159 -1.20 19.89 -5.13
CA ALA A 159 -0.21 19.00 -5.75
C ALA A 159 -0.34 17.54 -5.29
N GLY A 160 -0.77 17.31 -4.03
CA GLY A 160 -1.04 15.97 -3.50
C GLY A 160 -2.18 15.27 -4.24
N SER A 161 -3.33 15.94 -4.41
CA SER A 161 -4.49 15.39 -5.14
C SER A 161 -4.14 15.07 -6.59
N GLN A 162 -3.46 15.98 -7.27
CA GLN A 162 -3.04 15.77 -8.66
C GLN A 162 -2.08 14.58 -8.80
N ALA A 163 -1.17 14.42 -7.84
CA ALA A 163 -0.25 13.29 -7.81
C ALA A 163 -0.98 11.95 -7.59
N TYR A 164 -1.99 11.89 -6.70
CA TYR A 164 -2.78 10.68 -6.51
C TYR A 164 -3.63 10.33 -7.73
N VAL A 165 -4.17 11.32 -8.45
CA VAL A 165 -4.87 11.07 -9.73
C VAL A 165 -3.90 10.51 -10.78
N ALA A 166 -2.69 11.10 -10.88
CA ALA A 166 -1.67 10.60 -11.78
C ALA A 166 -1.21 9.18 -11.42
N LEU A 167 -1.06 8.86 -10.12
CA LEU A 167 -0.73 7.52 -9.66
C LEU A 167 -1.80 6.50 -10.07
N ALA A 168 -3.08 6.84 -9.86
CA ALA A 168 -4.17 5.96 -10.28
C ALA A 168 -4.17 5.69 -11.78
N ALA A 169 -3.94 6.73 -12.59
CA ALA A 169 -3.82 6.59 -14.04
C ALA A 169 -2.62 5.71 -14.44
N GLU A 170 -1.46 5.89 -13.80
CA GLU A 170 -0.27 5.07 -14.05
C GLU A 170 -0.51 3.61 -13.67
N LEU A 171 -1.17 3.35 -12.52
CA LEU A 171 -1.52 2.01 -12.06
C LEU A 171 -2.40 1.30 -13.09
N LEU A 172 -3.50 1.93 -13.49
CA LEU A 172 -4.44 1.36 -14.48
C LEU A 172 -3.78 1.10 -15.84
N ASN A 173 -2.82 1.93 -16.26
CA ASN A 173 -2.09 1.71 -17.49
C ASN A 173 -1.13 0.51 -17.37
N ARG A 174 -0.42 0.37 -16.26
CA ARG A 174 0.47 -0.79 -16.01
C ARG A 174 -0.29 -2.11 -15.99
N GLU A 175 -1.51 -2.12 -15.44
CA GLU A 175 -2.36 -3.31 -15.45
C GLU A 175 -2.80 -3.70 -16.85
N LYS A 176 -3.15 -2.72 -17.70
CA LYS A 176 -3.49 -2.99 -19.11
C LYS A 176 -2.32 -3.51 -19.92
N GLU A 177 -1.09 -3.10 -19.60
CA GLU A 177 0.12 -3.57 -20.28
C GLU A 177 0.52 -4.99 -19.84
N ALA A 178 0.09 -5.40 -18.64
CA ALA A 178 0.38 -6.72 -18.06
C ALA A 178 -0.66 -7.80 -18.40
N ALA A 179 -1.87 -7.40 -18.86
CA ALA A 179 -2.98 -8.30 -19.22
C ALA A 179 -2.86 -8.77 -20.67
#